data_3f355c2f1005260864e7f7d7369f1f2d
#
_entry.id   3f355c2f1005260864e7f7d7369f1f2d
#
_cell.length_a   1.000
_cell.length_b   1.000
_cell.length_c   1.000
_cell.angle_alpha   90.00
_cell.angle_beta   90.00
_cell.angle_gamma   90.00
#
_symmetry.space_group_name_H-M   'P 1'
#
loop_
_entity.id
_entity.type
_entity.pdbx_description
1 polymer ?
#
loop_
_entity_poly.entity_id
_entity_poly.type
_entity_poly.pdbx_seq_one_letter_code
_entity_poly.pdbx_strand_id
1 'polypeptide(L)'
;PFAVDVYGEHIHLQEYDTGWLMADDEYEDWLAQVIEAVVFVTGFSPDDIHLKHRERQKGTQQYEKTGRAGEDFEHGRRFWVNLDKYLDTGLFLDHRNTRKKVGDSAEGKRFLNLFSYTGSFTVYAATGGAVSSETVDLSNTYLDWAKRNFELNGIDTAQHQIIRADVFQYLQTASQEGKRFDLIVMDPPSFSNSKKMPDTLDIQRDHARLIDGAMSLLDSDGLLYFSNNLRSFTLNEAVAQRYETKDISKQSVPDDFRNKKIHQCWEIRHKAV
;
A
#
# COMPACT_ATOMS: atom_id res chain seq x y z
N PRO A 1 15.21 9.77 -15.98
CA PRO A 1 14.22 8.71 -15.87
C PRO A 1 13.18 9.11 -14.84
N PHE A 2 11.92 9.25 -15.33
CA PHE A 2 10.81 9.69 -14.54
C PHE A 2 9.74 8.61 -14.44
N ALA A 3 9.01 8.58 -13.30
CA ALA A 3 7.66 8.06 -13.25
C ALA A 3 6.68 9.23 -13.31
N VAL A 4 5.58 9.04 -14.04
CA VAL A 4 4.51 10.02 -14.19
C VAL A 4 3.24 9.37 -13.70
N ASP A 5 2.76 9.79 -12.53
CA ASP A 5 1.55 9.29 -11.91
C ASP A 5 0.48 10.39 -11.90
N VAL A 6 -0.76 10.03 -12.25
CA VAL A 6 -1.89 10.97 -12.26
C VAL A 6 -2.73 10.76 -10.99
N TYR A 7 -2.95 11.86 -10.27
CA TYR A 7 -3.79 11.93 -9.07
C TYR A 7 -4.86 13.02 -9.29
N GLY A 8 -6.07 12.62 -9.72
CA GLY A 8 -7.15 13.53 -10.03
C GLY A 8 -6.74 14.54 -11.11
N GLU A 9 -6.68 15.82 -10.76
CA GLU A 9 -6.26 16.92 -11.64
C GLU A 9 -4.78 17.28 -11.49
N HIS A 10 -3.97 16.43 -10.85
CA HIS A 10 -2.56 16.66 -10.60
C HIS A 10 -1.68 15.55 -11.14
N ILE A 11 -0.45 15.91 -11.49
CA ILE A 11 0.59 14.97 -11.89
C ILE A 11 1.70 14.94 -10.83
N HIS A 12 2.02 13.75 -10.37
CA HIS A 12 3.20 13.51 -9.58
C HIS A 12 4.32 13.01 -10.51
N LEU A 13 5.25 13.90 -10.80
CA LEU A 13 6.42 13.62 -11.63
C LEU A 13 7.60 13.26 -10.73
N GLN A 14 7.91 11.97 -10.65
CA GLN A 14 8.96 11.48 -9.78
C GLN A 14 10.23 11.19 -10.57
N GLU A 15 11.31 11.93 -10.28
CA GLU A 15 12.62 11.68 -10.82
C GLU A 15 13.40 10.67 -9.99
N TYR A 16 14.01 9.71 -10.67
CA TYR A 16 14.89 8.71 -10.05
C TYR A 16 16.35 9.03 -10.35
N ASP A 17 17.17 9.09 -9.31
CA ASP A 17 18.62 9.17 -9.47
C ASP A 17 19.15 7.92 -10.19
N THR A 18 19.72 8.14 -11.37
CA THR A 18 20.36 7.09 -12.19
C THR A 18 21.87 7.18 -12.19
N GLY A 19 22.44 8.16 -11.48
CA GLY A 19 23.84 8.49 -11.53
C GLY A 19 24.26 9.22 -12.81
N TRP A 20 23.30 9.74 -13.59
CA TRP A 20 23.59 10.59 -14.73
C TRP A 20 24.08 11.96 -14.23
N LEU A 21 25.23 12.42 -14.72
CA LEU A 21 25.78 13.73 -14.39
C LEU A 21 25.52 14.66 -15.60
N MET A 22 24.78 15.72 -15.37
CA MET A 22 24.57 16.84 -16.29
C MET A 22 25.09 18.13 -15.65
N ALA A 23 25.48 19.11 -16.44
CA ALA A 23 25.66 20.47 -15.94
C ALA A 23 24.30 21.07 -15.55
N ASP A 24 24.28 22.01 -14.61
CA ASP A 24 23.03 22.54 -14.05
C ASP A 24 22.14 23.19 -15.13
N ASP A 25 22.72 23.91 -16.08
CA ASP A 25 22.02 24.53 -17.22
C ASP A 25 21.46 23.49 -18.20
N GLU A 26 22.20 22.44 -18.50
CA GLU A 26 21.74 21.32 -19.34
C GLU A 26 20.60 20.56 -18.64
N TYR A 27 20.66 20.43 -17.32
CA TYR A 27 19.62 19.77 -16.53
C TYR A 27 18.31 20.59 -16.52
N GLU A 28 18.39 21.92 -16.35
CA GLU A 28 17.23 22.79 -16.38
C GLU A 28 16.52 22.74 -17.74
N ASP A 29 17.26 22.81 -18.86
CA ASP A 29 16.74 22.71 -20.22
C ASP A 29 16.09 21.33 -20.47
N TRP A 30 16.73 20.27 -20.02
CA TRP A 30 16.20 18.91 -20.15
C TRP A 30 14.93 18.71 -19.33
N LEU A 31 14.90 19.19 -18.09
CA LEU A 31 13.70 19.11 -17.23
C LEU A 31 12.53 19.90 -17.84
N ALA A 32 12.80 21.09 -18.38
CA ALA A 32 11.77 21.88 -19.07
C ALA A 32 11.14 21.10 -20.25
N GLN A 33 11.97 20.42 -21.07
CA GLN A 33 11.48 19.58 -22.16
C GLN A 33 10.64 18.39 -21.67
N VAL A 34 11.01 17.78 -20.53
CA VAL A 34 10.23 16.71 -19.91
C VAL A 34 8.86 17.23 -19.47
N ILE A 35 8.81 18.38 -18.81
CA ILE A 35 7.55 19.02 -18.37
C ILE A 35 6.68 19.36 -19.59
N GLU A 36 7.24 19.96 -20.63
CA GLU A 36 6.51 20.24 -21.87
C GLU A 36 5.93 18.96 -22.50
N ALA A 37 6.69 17.88 -22.53
CA ALA A 37 6.22 16.61 -23.06
C ALA A 37 5.08 16.02 -22.21
N VAL A 38 5.17 16.11 -20.87
CA VAL A 38 4.10 15.68 -19.97
C VAL A 38 2.84 16.51 -20.19
N VAL A 39 2.94 17.85 -20.27
CA VAL A 39 1.84 18.76 -20.57
C VAL A 39 1.20 18.43 -21.92
N PHE A 40 2.03 18.22 -22.95
CA PHE A 40 1.54 17.90 -24.30
C PHE A 40 0.74 16.59 -24.34
N VAL A 41 1.23 15.56 -23.65
CA VAL A 41 0.60 14.22 -23.66
C VAL A 41 -0.64 14.18 -22.79
N THR A 42 -0.61 14.85 -21.63
CA THR A 42 -1.66 14.73 -20.61
C THR A 42 -2.71 15.83 -20.70
N GLY A 43 -2.36 17.00 -21.26
CA GLY A 43 -3.22 18.17 -21.31
C GLY A 43 -3.33 18.92 -19.97
N PHE A 44 -2.57 18.54 -18.94
CA PHE A 44 -2.55 19.22 -17.64
C PHE A 44 -1.78 20.53 -17.72
N SER A 45 -2.10 21.47 -16.80
CA SER A 45 -1.32 22.69 -16.65
C SER A 45 0.06 22.38 -16.05
N PRO A 46 1.12 23.13 -16.42
CA PRO A 46 2.40 23.03 -15.72
C PRO A 46 2.29 23.28 -14.20
N ASP A 47 1.34 24.11 -13.76
CA ASP A 47 1.10 24.42 -12.35
C ASP A 47 0.54 23.22 -11.55
N ASP A 48 0.00 22.21 -12.24
CA ASP A 48 -0.55 21.01 -11.66
C ASP A 48 0.48 19.84 -11.64
N ILE A 49 1.72 20.11 -12.07
CA ILE A 49 2.80 19.13 -12.07
C ILE A 49 3.65 19.31 -10.80
N HIS A 50 3.64 18.26 -9.97
CA HIS A 50 4.42 18.19 -8.73
C HIS A 50 5.69 17.39 -8.98
N LEU A 51 6.83 18.07 -9.11
CA LEU A 51 8.14 17.44 -9.31
C LEU A 51 8.69 16.95 -7.97
N LYS A 52 9.09 15.69 -7.93
CA LYS A 52 9.73 15.05 -6.77
C LYS A 52 11.04 14.40 -7.17
N HIS A 53 12.13 14.80 -6.53
CA HIS A 53 13.44 14.14 -6.66
C HIS A 53 13.52 13.00 -5.64
N ARG A 54 13.75 11.78 -6.11
CA ARG A 54 13.95 10.62 -5.26
C ARG A 54 15.44 10.35 -5.08
N GLU A 55 16.05 11.02 -4.08
CA GLU A 55 17.38 10.70 -3.64
C GLU A 55 17.42 9.38 -2.88
N ARG A 56 18.54 8.64 -2.98
CA ARG A 56 18.79 7.47 -2.11
C ARG A 56 18.88 7.95 -0.66
N GLN A 57 17.82 7.77 0.09
CA GLN A 57 17.75 8.24 1.48
C GLN A 57 18.77 7.53 2.36
N LYS A 58 19.64 8.31 3.00
CA LYS A 58 20.41 7.96 4.18
C LYS A 58 19.83 8.76 5.35
N GLY A 59 18.91 8.15 6.14
CA GLY A 59 18.48 8.73 7.42
C GLY A 59 17.02 9.19 7.53
N THR A 60 16.69 9.81 8.66
CA THR A 60 15.39 10.08 9.26
C THR A 60 14.59 11.27 8.67
N GLN A 61 14.85 11.73 7.46
CA GLN A 61 14.20 12.93 6.87
C GLN A 61 12.81 12.70 6.24
N GLN A 62 12.09 11.68 6.67
CA GLN A 62 10.80 11.29 6.12
C GLN A 62 9.64 12.25 6.44
N TYR A 63 9.86 13.35 7.19
CA TYR A 63 8.79 14.17 7.79
C TYR A 63 9.02 15.68 7.66
N GLU A 64 9.22 16.20 6.47
CA GLU A 64 9.14 17.67 6.29
C GLU A 64 7.68 18.13 6.16
N LYS A 65 7.38 19.30 6.79
CA LYS A 65 5.99 19.73 7.10
C LYS A 65 5.39 20.80 6.18
N THR A 66 5.77 20.89 4.92
CA THR A 66 5.22 21.88 3.98
C THR A 66 4.83 21.24 2.66
N GLY A 67 3.63 21.44 2.17
CA GLY A 67 3.18 20.95 0.86
C GLY A 67 1.66 20.93 0.71
N ARG A 68 1.18 20.98 -0.52
CA ARG A 68 -0.24 20.86 -0.87
C ARG A 68 -0.68 19.41 -0.67
N ALA A 69 -1.77 19.23 0.05
CA ALA A 69 -2.47 17.97 0.14
C ALA A 69 -3.77 18.12 -0.64
N GLY A 70 -4.17 17.07 -1.34
CA GLY A 70 -5.37 17.04 -2.15
C GLY A 70 -6.18 15.78 -1.93
N GLU A 71 -7.30 15.69 -2.59
CA GLU A 71 -8.13 14.48 -2.65
C GLU A 71 -7.96 13.85 -4.03
N ASP A 72 -7.83 12.53 -4.07
CA ASP A 72 -7.84 11.73 -5.30
C ASP A 72 -9.03 10.77 -5.31
N PHE A 73 -9.45 10.37 -6.49
CA PHE A 73 -10.58 9.48 -6.72
C PHE A 73 -10.12 8.19 -7.40
N GLU A 74 -10.35 7.07 -6.76
CA GLU A 74 -10.09 5.76 -7.34
C GLU A 74 -11.36 4.88 -7.29
N HIS A 75 -11.93 4.54 -8.43
CA HIS A 75 -13.17 3.78 -8.55
C HIS A 75 -14.33 4.32 -7.68
N GLY A 76 -14.48 5.66 -7.65
CA GLY A 76 -15.51 6.34 -6.88
C GLY A 76 -15.25 6.49 -5.38
N ARG A 77 -14.07 6.09 -4.90
CA ARG A 77 -13.62 6.26 -3.51
C ARG A 77 -12.69 7.45 -3.43
N ARG A 78 -12.71 8.15 -2.30
CA ARG A 78 -11.94 9.36 -2.08
C ARG A 78 -10.74 9.06 -1.21
N PHE A 79 -9.56 9.56 -1.61
CA PHE A 79 -8.33 9.39 -0.87
C PHE A 79 -7.64 10.74 -0.65
N TRP A 80 -7.19 10.95 0.55
CA TRP A 80 -6.30 12.05 0.86
C TRP A 80 -4.89 11.72 0.37
N VAL A 81 -4.37 12.55 -0.57
CA VAL A 81 -3.03 12.39 -1.14
C VAL A 81 -2.16 13.58 -0.84
N ASN A 82 -0.86 13.40 -0.78
CA ASN A 82 0.11 14.46 -0.61
C ASN A 82 1.23 14.32 -1.65
N LEU A 83 1.31 15.25 -2.58
CA LEU A 83 2.21 15.18 -3.71
C LEU A 83 3.55 15.90 -3.45
N ASP A 84 3.61 16.79 -2.45
CA ASP A 84 4.79 17.65 -2.22
C ASP A 84 5.58 17.27 -0.96
N LYS A 85 4.89 16.87 0.12
CA LYS A 85 5.42 16.87 1.48
C LYS A 85 6.09 15.59 1.92
N TYR A 86 5.49 14.45 1.61
CA TYR A 86 5.98 13.14 1.98
C TYR A 86 6.67 12.48 0.78
N LEU A 87 7.57 11.53 1.06
CA LEU A 87 8.19 10.75 0.00
C LEU A 87 7.13 9.96 -0.77
N ASP A 88 6.20 9.36 -0.04
CA ASP A 88 5.11 8.58 -0.61
C ASP A 88 3.82 9.42 -0.62
N THR A 89 3.01 9.25 -1.65
CA THR A 89 1.82 10.06 -1.92
C THR A 89 0.64 9.75 -1.00
N GLY A 90 0.68 8.63 -0.29
CA GLY A 90 -0.43 8.14 0.55
C GLY A 90 -1.33 7.13 -0.15
N LEU A 91 -1.20 6.95 -1.46
CA LEU A 91 -1.93 5.95 -2.24
C LEU A 91 -0.99 5.30 -3.26
N PHE A 92 -0.68 4.02 -3.09
CA PHE A 92 0.13 3.25 -4.02
C PHE A 92 -0.72 2.77 -5.19
N LEU A 93 -0.55 3.36 -6.38
CA LEU A 93 -1.38 3.11 -7.57
C LEU A 93 -1.21 1.69 -8.13
N ASP A 94 -0.07 1.05 -7.90
CA ASP A 94 0.21 -0.32 -8.33
C ASP A 94 -0.70 -1.36 -7.66
N HIS A 95 -1.27 -1.07 -6.49
CA HIS A 95 -2.23 -1.91 -5.78
C HIS A 95 -3.70 -1.67 -6.17
N ARG A 96 -4.00 -0.80 -7.13
CA ARG A 96 -5.36 -0.44 -7.56
C ARG A 96 -6.23 -1.66 -7.89
N ASN A 97 -5.68 -2.62 -8.64
CA ASN A 97 -6.40 -3.84 -9.00
C ASN A 97 -6.67 -4.74 -7.79
N THR A 98 -5.70 -4.86 -6.86
CA THR A 98 -5.87 -5.65 -5.64
C THR A 98 -6.89 -5.00 -4.71
N ARG A 99 -6.85 -3.66 -4.56
CA ARG A 99 -7.88 -2.94 -3.79
C ARG A 99 -9.27 -3.18 -4.35
N LYS A 100 -9.42 -3.13 -5.68
CA LYS A 100 -10.71 -3.41 -6.33
C LYS A 100 -11.19 -4.82 -6.04
N LYS A 101 -10.34 -5.85 -6.16
CA LYS A 101 -10.67 -7.24 -5.82
C LYS A 101 -11.13 -7.39 -4.37
N VAL A 102 -10.44 -6.73 -3.43
CA VAL A 102 -10.81 -6.70 -2.01
C VAL A 102 -12.21 -6.09 -1.84
N GLY A 103 -12.49 -4.94 -2.42
CA GLY A 103 -13.80 -4.31 -2.37
C GLY A 103 -14.91 -5.17 -2.95
N ASP A 104 -14.68 -5.78 -4.13
CA ASP A 104 -15.65 -6.64 -4.83
C ASP A 104 -16.01 -7.92 -4.03
N SER A 105 -15.10 -8.35 -3.13
CA SER A 105 -15.29 -9.57 -2.32
C SER A 105 -15.61 -9.31 -0.85
N ALA A 106 -15.83 -8.06 -0.44
CA ALA A 106 -15.95 -7.68 0.97
C ALA A 106 -17.38 -7.76 1.53
N GLU A 107 -18.41 -7.88 0.69
CA GLU A 107 -19.81 -7.87 1.12
C GLU A 107 -20.06 -8.92 2.22
N GLY A 108 -20.61 -8.47 3.35
CA GLY A 108 -20.94 -9.29 4.51
C GLY A 108 -19.74 -9.84 5.30
N LYS A 109 -18.50 -9.45 5.00
CA LYS A 109 -17.28 -10.02 5.59
C LYS A 109 -16.70 -9.18 6.72
N ARG A 110 -16.04 -9.88 7.65
CA ARG A 110 -15.13 -9.28 8.65
C ARG A 110 -13.77 -9.17 8.01
N PHE A 111 -13.24 -7.95 7.93
CA PHE A 111 -12.02 -7.63 7.21
C PHE A 111 -10.87 -7.27 8.17
N LEU A 112 -9.65 -7.75 7.86
CA LEU A 112 -8.43 -7.37 8.57
C LEU A 112 -7.40 -6.81 7.59
N ASN A 113 -6.87 -5.62 7.90
CA ASN A 113 -5.82 -4.96 7.14
C ASN A 113 -4.56 -4.83 7.99
N LEU A 114 -3.53 -5.58 7.67
CA LEU A 114 -2.24 -5.62 8.38
C LEU A 114 -1.18 -4.85 7.58
N PHE A 115 -0.34 -4.06 8.27
CA PHE A 115 0.56 -3.07 7.67
C PHE A 115 -0.24 -2.10 6.80
N SER A 116 -1.29 -1.55 7.40
CA SER A 116 -2.38 -0.90 6.68
C SER A 116 -2.01 0.41 6.01
N TYR A 117 -0.87 1.00 6.35
CA TYR A 117 -0.45 2.30 5.84
C TYR A 117 -1.58 3.33 6.01
N THR A 118 -2.06 3.96 4.96
CA THR A 118 -3.14 4.94 4.98
C THR A 118 -4.56 4.34 4.96
N GLY A 119 -4.69 3.02 5.15
CA GLY A 119 -5.96 2.32 5.23
C GLY A 119 -6.71 2.17 3.91
N SER A 120 -6.05 2.33 2.76
CA SER A 120 -6.70 2.33 1.46
C SER A 120 -7.44 1.02 1.13
N PHE A 121 -6.90 -0.14 1.52
CA PHE A 121 -7.60 -1.42 1.40
C PHE A 121 -8.85 -1.48 2.28
N THR A 122 -8.81 -0.89 3.48
CA THR A 122 -9.99 -0.84 4.36
C THR A 122 -11.08 0.05 3.78
N VAL A 123 -10.72 1.16 3.14
CA VAL A 123 -11.71 1.99 2.42
C VAL A 123 -12.44 1.16 1.38
N TYR A 124 -11.75 0.34 0.61
CA TYR A 124 -12.37 -0.54 -0.38
C TYR A 124 -13.23 -1.62 0.26
N ALA A 125 -12.76 -2.25 1.33
CA ALA A 125 -13.53 -3.28 2.02
C ALA A 125 -14.80 -2.71 2.66
N ALA A 126 -14.71 -1.60 3.40
CA ALA A 126 -15.85 -0.97 4.05
C ALA A 126 -16.90 -0.48 3.06
N THR A 127 -16.49 0.23 2.00
CA THR A 127 -17.41 0.69 0.93
C THR A 127 -17.89 -0.45 0.03
N GLY A 128 -17.24 -1.61 0.06
CA GLY A 128 -17.63 -2.85 -0.59
C GLY A 128 -18.57 -3.74 0.26
N GLY A 129 -19.03 -3.24 1.43
CA GLY A 129 -20.03 -3.93 2.26
C GLY A 129 -19.45 -4.81 3.36
N ALA A 130 -18.18 -4.67 3.74
CA ALA A 130 -17.64 -5.34 4.92
C ALA A 130 -18.42 -4.94 6.18
N VAL A 131 -18.84 -5.92 6.98
CA VAL A 131 -19.64 -5.68 8.20
C VAL A 131 -18.81 -5.11 9.34
N SER A 132 -17.52 -5.37 9.35
CA SER A 132 -16.56 -4.80 10.29
C SER A 132 -15.14 -4.90 9.74
N SER A 133 -14.25 -4.07 10.26
CA SER A 133 -12.83 -4.21 9.94
C SER A 133 -11.92 -3.78 11.08
N GLU A 134 -10.72 -4.34 11.09
CA GLU A 134 -9.61 -3.88 11.92
C GLU A 134 -8.44 -3.47 11.00
N THR A 135 -7.98 -2.23 11.18
CA THR A 135 -6.93 -1.58 10.39
C THR A 135 -5.72 -1.36 11.26
N VAL A 136 -4.67 -2.16 11.05
CA VAL A 136 -3.53 -2.27 11.97
C VAL A 136 -2.27 -1.72 11.36
N ASP A 137 -1.65 -0.75 12.01
CA ASP A 137 -0.33 -0.20 11.67
C ASP A 137 0.41 0.27 12.94
N LEU A 138 1.74 0.37 12.87
CA LEU A 138 2.56 0.87 13.97
C LEU A 138 2.68 2.40 13.97
N SER A 139 2.49 3.05 12.82
CA SER A 139 2.70 4.47 12.59
C SER A 139 1.46 5.30 12.92
N ASN A 140 1.54 6.16 13.93
CA ASN A 140 0.48 7.13 14.19
C ASN A 140 0.17 8.01 12.99
N THR A 141 1.20 8.48 12.26
CA THR A 141 1.02 9.34 11.10
C THR A 141 0.18 8.67 10.02
N TYR A 142 0.42 7.39 9.75
CA TYR A 142 -0.35 6.65 8.76
C TYR A 142 -1.76 6.33 9.25
N LEU A 143 -1.94 6.03 10.53
CA LEU A 143 -3.27 5.82 11.10
C LEU A 143 -4.12 7.11 11.17
N ASP A 144 -3.49 8.26 11.44
CA ASP A 144 -4.17 9.57 11.33
C ASP A 144 -4.61 9.84 9.87
N TRP A 145 -3.81 9.40 8.90
CA TRP A 145 -4.15 9.50 7.50
C TRP A 145 -5.28 8.51 7.11
N ALA A 146 -5.22 7.27 7.60
CA ALA A 146 -6.30 6.30 7.44
C ALA A 146 -7.63 6.85 7.98
N LYS A 147 -7.61 7.50 9.14
CA LYS A 147 -8.80 8.15 9.71
C LYS A 147 -9.39 9.20 8.78
N ARG A 148 -8.55 10.05 8.18
CA ARG A 148 -9.02 11.04 7.18
C ARG A 148 -9.63 10.36 5.96
N ASN A 149 -9.03 9.28 5.46
CA ASN A 149 -9.58 8.51 4.35
C ASN A 149 -10.94 7.89 4.70
N PHE A 150 -11.12 7.43 5.95
CA PHE A 150 -12.41 6.95 6.43
C PHE A 150 -13.45 8.07 6.49
N GLU A 151 -13.10 9.23 7.03
CA GLU A 151 -13.96 10.41 7.08
C GLU A 151 -14.41 10.84 5.67
N LEU A 152 -13.50 10.88 4.67
CA LEU A 152 -13.81 11.21 3.28
C LEU A 152 -14.84 10.27 2.65
N ASN A 153 -14.88 9.00 3.07
CA ASN A 153 -15.76 7.97 2.54
C ASN A 153 -16.96 7.65 3.46
N GLY A 154 -17.17 8.42 4.53
CA GLY A 154 -18.28 8.21 5.46
C GLY A 154 -18.22 6.89 6.23
N ILE A 155 -17.01 6.36 6.46
CA ILE A 155 -16.80 5.08 7.14
C ILE A 155 -16.86 5.28 8.66
N ASP A 156 -17.75 4.55 9.33
CA ASP A 156 -17.90 4.61 10.79
C ASP A 156 -16.77 3.83 11.49
N THR A 157 -15.96 4.54 12.27
CA THR A 157 -14.85 3.94 13.03
C THR A 157 -15.29 3.09 14.22
N ALA A 158 -16.56 3.08 14.59
CA ALA A 158 -17.10 2.15 15.58
C ALA A 158 -17.19 0.72 15.01
N GLN A 159 -17.48 0.59 13.71
CA GLN A 159 -17.51 -0.69 13.00
C GLN A 159 -16.16 -1.03 12.33
N HIS A 160 -15.44 0.00 11.86
CA HIS A 160 -14.18 -0.13 11.13
C HIS A 160 -13.04 0.47 11.98
N GLN A 161 -12.51 -0.36 12.87
CA GLN A 161 -11.56 0.08 13.90
C GLN A 161 -10.18 0.38 13.34
N ILE A 162 -9.53 1.43 13.88
CA ILE A 162 -8.14 1.79 13.62
C ILE A 162 -7.32 1.42 14.85
N ILE A 163 -6.33 0.55 14.68
CA ILE A 163 -5.58 -0.05 15.78
C ILE A 163 -4.09 0.23 15.59
N ARG A 164 -3.49 0.88 16.59
CA ARG A 164 -2.04 1.05 16.63
C ARG A 164 -1.40 -0.14 17.35
N ALA A 165 -0.73 -1.00 16.59
CA ALA A 165 0.00 -2.14 17.13
C ALA A 165 1.16 -2.57 16.23
N ASP A 166 2.15 -3.23 16.81
CA ASP A 166 3.05 -4.10 16.06
C ASP A 166 2.28 -5.31 15.54
N VAL A 167 2.45 -5.65 14.26
CA VAL A 167 1.65 -6.72 13.62
C VAL A 167 1.90 -8.08 14.25
N PHE A 168 3.11 -8.41 14.67
CA PHE A 168 3.38 -9.69 15.34
C PHE A 168 2.68 -9.79 16.68
N GLN A 169 2.71 -8.69 17.47
CA GLN A 169 1.99 -8.62 18.76
C GLN A 169 0.48 -8.68 18.54
N TYR A 170 -0.03 -7.94 17.55
CA TYR A 170 -1.45 -7.97 17.22
C TYR A 170 -1.92 -9.38 16.85
N LEU A 171 -1.22 -10.08 15.94
CA LEU A 171 -1.56 -11.45 15.54
C LEU A 171 -1.60 -12.40 16.72
N GLN A 172 -0.64 -12.29 17.64
CA GLN A 172 -0.60 -13.11 18.86
C GLN A 172 -1.80 -12.83 19.78
N THR A 173 -2.08 -11.56 20.05
CA THR A 173 -3.19 -11.15 20.94
C THR A 173 -4.53 -11.51 20.33
N ALA A 174 -4.76 -11.21 19.06
CA ALA A 174 -5.99 -11.53 18.34
C ALA A 174 -6.29 -13.05 18.31
N SER A 175 -5.23 -13.86 18.17
CA SER A 175 -5.37 -15.33 18.26
C SER A 175 -5.78 -15.79 19.66
N GLN A 176 -5.20 -15.21 20.72
CA GLN A 176 -5.59 -15.51 22.11
C GLN A 176 -7.02 -15.08 22.43
N GLU A 177 -7.47 -13.97 21.84
CA GLU A 177 -8.85 -13.46 21.93
C GLU A 177 -9.85 -14.25 21.09
N GLY A 178 -9.39 -15.19 20.27
CA GLY A 178 -10.24 -16.00 19.41
C GLY A 178 -10.86 -15.22 18.24
N LYS A 179 -10.25 -14.09 17.83
CA LYS A 179 -10.73 -13.31 16.69
C LYS A 179 -10.70 -14.13 15.41
N ARG A 180 -11.67 -13.87 14.52
CA ARG A 180 -11.77 -14.50 13.20
C ARG A 180 -12.17 -13.48 12.15
N PHE A 181 -11.58 -13.63 10.96
CA PHE A 181 -11.82 -12.78 9.80
C PHE A 181 -12.09 -13.63 8.56
N ASP A 182 -12.89 -13.10 7.65
CA ASP A 182 -13.26 -13.76 6.41
C ASP A 182 -12.36 -13.31 5.23
N LEU A 183 -11.79 -12.11 5.38
CA LEU A 183 -10.93 -11.50 4.38
C LEU A 183 -9.78 -10.76 5.07
N ILE A 184 -8.54 -11.07 4.69
CA ILE A 184 -7.35 -10.44 5.25
C ILE A 184 -6.50 -9.87 4.11
N VAL A 185 -5.96 -8.67 4.31
CA VAL A 185 -4.86 -8.12 3.49
C VAL A 185 -3.64 -7.94 4.37
N MET A 186 -2.49 -8.34 3.86
CA MET A 186 -1.21 -8.17 4.51
C MET A 186 -0.14 -7.75 3.47
N ASP A 187 0.29 -6.48 3.55
CA ASP A 187 1.26 -5.87 2.63
C ASP A 187 2.45 -5.26 3.40
N PRO A 188 3.32 -6.12 3.97
CA PRO A 188 4.44 -5.67 4.77
C PRO A 188 5.52 -4.98 3.93
N PRO A 189 6.25 -3.99 4.50
CA PRO A 189 7.42 -3.42 3.86
C PRO A 189 8.53 -4.46 3.72
N SER A 190 9.40 -4.30 2.71
CA SER A 190 10.55 -5.19 2.51
C SER A 190 11.47 -5.26 3.73
N PHE A 191 11.68 -4.10 4.37
CA PHE A 191 12.45 -3.95 5.61
C PHE A 191 11.82 -2.87 6.48
N SER A 192 11.88 -3.07 7.80
CA SER A 192 11.53 -2.04 8.77
C SER A 192 12.55 -1.98 9.89
N ASN A 193 13.19 -0.82 10.04
CA ASN A 193 14.14 -0.51 11.12
C ASN A 193 13.50 0.35 12.21
N SER A 194 12.21 0.19 12.46
CA SER A 194 11.54 1.00 13.47
C SER A 194 12.14 0.75 14.86
N LYS A 195 12.64 1.82 15.51
CA LYS A 195 13.10 1.76 16.91
C LYS A 195 12.00 1.30 17.90
N LYS A 196 10.77 1.18 17.43
CA LYS A 196 9.59 0.76 18.21
C LYS A 196 9.30 -0.74 18.09
N MET A 197 10.01 -1.45 17.21
CA MET A 197 9.92 -2.91 17.08
C MET A 197 11.05 -3.56 17.87
N PRO A 198 10.81 -4.68 18.56
CA PRO A 198 11.85 -5.42 19.27
C PRO A 198 12.92 -5.98 18.32
N ASP A 199 12.50 -6.32 17.07
CA ASP A 199 13.37 -6.83 16.02
C ASP A 199 13.10 -6.11 14.69
N THR A 200 14.14 -6.05 13.83
CA THR A 200 14.02 -5.55 12.45
C THR A 200 13.22 -6.56 11.62
N LEU A 201 12.14 -6.10 10.98
CA LEU A 201 11.40 -6.89 10.01
C LEU A 201 12.24 -7.08 8.73
N ASP A 202 12.40 -8.33 8.32
CA ASP A 202 12.91 -8.74 7.00
C ASP A 202 11.87 -9.66 6.36
N ILE A 203 11.22 -9.21 5.29
CA ILE A 203 10.09 -9.94 4.71
C ILE A 203 10.51 -11.29 4.14
N GLN A 204 11.72 -11.43 3.58
CA GLN A 204 12.18 -12.72 3.09
C GLN A 204 12.34 -13.74 4.21
N ARG A 205 12.81 -13.31 5.39
CA ARG A 205 12.96 -14.14 6.58
C ARG A 205 11.64 -14.42 7.27
N ASP A 206 10.80 -13.38 7.43
CA ASP A 206 9.71 -13.38 8.41
C ASP A 206 8.33 -13.69 7.80
N HIS A 207 8.18 -13.70 6.45
CA HIS A 207 6.87 -13.86 5.81
C HIS A 207 6.13 -15.14 6.18
N ALA A 208 6.84 -16.26 6.34
CA ALA A 208 6.17 -17.51 6.69
C ALA A 208 5.49 -17.43 8.06
N ARG A 209 6.15 -16.81 9.04
CA ARG A 209 5.59 -16.58 10.39
C ARG A 209 4.42 -15.59 10.35
N LEU A 210 4.52 -14.54 9.54
CA LEU A 210 3.44 -13.57 9.35
C LEU A 210 2.21 -14.22 8.70
N ILE A 211 2.42 -15.01 7.64
CA ILE A 211 1.35 -15.73 6.96
C ILE A 211 0.69 -16.73 7.91
N ASP A 212 1.45 -17.53 8.66
CA ASP A 212 0.91 -18.47 9.64
C ASP A 212 0.06 -17.76 10.71
N GLY A 213 0.53 -16.62 11.21
CA GLY A 213 -0.23 -15.79 12.14
C GLY A 213 -1.54 -15.27 11.56
N ALA A 214 -1.52 -14.75 10.33
CA ALA A 214 -2.72 -14.30 9.64
C ALA A 214 -3.70 -15.45 9.34
N MET A 215 -3.18 -16.59 8.87
CA MET A 215 -3.97 -17.79 8.59
C MET A 215 -4.63 -18.37 9.86
N SER A 216 -4.00 -18.22 11.03
CA SER A 216 -4.62 -18.64 12.30
C SER A 216 -5.86 -17.82 12.67
N LEU A 217 -6.00 -16.60 12.13
CA LEU A 217 -7.15 -15.72 12.31
C LEU A 217 -8.16 -15.83 11.16
N LEU A 218 -7.81 -16.49 10.07
CA LEU A 218 -8.65 -16.62 8.89
C LEU A 218 -9.65 -17.77 9.08
N ASP A 219 -10.93 -17.51 8.77
CA ASP A 219 -11.95 -18.57 8.73
C ASP A 219 -11.65 -19.58 7.61
N SER A 220 -12.25 -20.78 7.72
CA SER A 220 -12.02 -21.92 6.80
C SER A 220 -12.20 -21.57 5.34
N ASP A 221 -13.22 -20.76 5.02
CA ASP A 221 -13.55 -20.32 3.66
C ASP A 221 -12.98 -18.93 3.32
N GLY A 222 -12.16 -18.40 4.21
CA GLY A 222 -11.58 -17.07 4.10
C GLY A 222 -10.50 -16.96 3.02
N LEU A 223 -10.10 -15.71 2.77
CA LEU A 223 -9.04 -15.37 1.81
C LEU A 223 -8.06 -14.39 2.43
N LEU A 224 -6.77 -14.71 2.33
CA LEU A 224 -5.67 -13.80 2.60
C LEU A 224 -5.06 -13.32 1.27
N TYR A 225 -5.03 -12.00 1.05
CA TYR A 225 -4.13 -11.36 0.09
C TYR A 225 -2.82 -11.02 0.77
N PHE A 226 -1.73 -11.63 0.32
CA PHE A 226 -0.38 -11.32 0.76
C PHE A 226 0.40 -10.69 -0.38
N SER A 227 0.99 -9.51 -0.15
CA SER A 227 1.82 -8.81 -1.14
C SER A 227 3.12 -8.29 -0.52
N ASN A 228 4.11 -8.02 -1.35
CA ASN A 228 5.32 -7.29 -0.99
C ASN A 228 6.05 -6.76 -2.24
N ASN A 229 6.91 -5.75 -2.06
CA ASN A 229 7.68 -5.12 -3.14
C ASN A 229 9.15 -5.52 -3.19
N LEU A 230 9.58 -6.58 -2.48
CA LEU A 230 10.94 -7.09 -2.55
C LEU A 230 11.14 -7.85 -3.87
N ARG A 231 11.95 -7.32 -4.79
CA ARG A 231 12.15 -7.90 -6.13
C ARG A 231 12.69 -9.34 -6.13
N SER A 232 13.54 -9.67 -5.15
CA SER A 232 14.14 -10.99 -5.00
C SER A 232 13.30 -11.94 -4.12
N PHE A 233 12.09 -11.55 -3.76
CA PHE A 233 11.24 -12.34 -2.86
C PHE A 233 10.90 -13.70 -3.47
N THR A 234 10.98 -14.72 -2.63
CA THR A 234 10.54 -16.08 -2.94
C THR A 234 9.65 -16.59 -1.81
N LEU A 235 8.44 -17.01 -2.15
CA LEU A 235 7.53 -17.59 -1.17
C LEU A 235 8.11 -18.90 -0.62
N ASN A 236 8.10 -19.04 0.70
CA ASN A 236 8.63 -20.24 1.38
C ASN A 236 7.79 -21.47 0.99
N GLU A 237 8.47 -22.55 0.59
CA GLU A 237 7.83 -23.80 0.19
C GLU A 237 6.93 -24.39 1.29
N ALA A 238 7.29 -24.24 2.57
CA ALA A 238 6.46 -24.68 3.68
C ALA A 238 5.11 -23.97 3.74
N VAL A 239 4.99 -22.73 3.26
CA VAL A 239 3.71 -22.03 3.11
C VAL A 239 2.85 -22.71 2.05
N ALA A 240 3.42 -22.99 0.87
CA ALA A 240 2.72 -23.67 -0.21
C ALA A 240 2.36 -25.14 0.14
N GLN A 241 3.13 -25.77 1.02
CA GLN A 241 2.80 -27.11 1.53
C GLN A 241 1.62 -27.10 2.52
N ARG A 242 1.51 -26.05 3.36
CA ARG A 242 0.43 -25.93 4.37
C ARG A 242 -0.87 -25.36 3.83
N TYR A 243 -0.77 -24.41 2.91
CA TYR A 243 -1.90 -23.65 2.41
C TYR A 243 -2.06 -23.79 0.91
N GLU A 244 -3.26 -23.52 0.40
CA GLU A 244 -3.49 -23.31 -1.02
C GLU A 244 -2.99 -21.90 -1.39
N THR A 245 -2.02 -21.80 -2.30
CA THR A 245 -1.42 -20.53 -2.70
C THR A 245 -1.55 -20.33 -4.20
N LYS A 246 -2.00 -19.15 -4.61
CA LYS A 246 -2.12 -18.76 -6.02
C LYS A 246 -1.41 -17.45 -6.25
N ASP A 247 -0.37 -17.45 -7.06
CA ASP A 247 0.33 -16.22 -7.51
C ASP A 247 -0.57 -15.44 -8.47
N ILE A 248 -0.92 -14.21 -8.06
CA ILE A 248 -1.71 -13.27 -8.84
C ILE A 248 -0.91 -12.01 -9.22
N SER A 249 0.41 -12.01 -9.08
CA SER A 249 1.28 -10.85 -9.28
C SER A 249 1.04 -10.14 -10.62
N LYS A 250 0.88 -10.89 -11.72
CA LYS A 250 0.59 -10.29 -13.03
C LYS A 250 -0.78 -9.61 -13.13
N GLN A 251 -1.76 -10.12 -12.37
CA GLN A 251 -3.14 -9.62 -12.40
C GLN A 251 -3.35 -8.47 -11.42
N SER A 252 -2.52 -8.42 -10.38
CA SER A 252 -2.58 -7.38 -9.34
C SER A 252 -2.03 -6.05 -9.82
N VAL A 253 -1.01 -6.04 -10.68
CA VAL A 253 -0.42 -4.82 -11.22
C VAL A 253 -1.27 -4.28 -12.38
N PRO A 254 -1.73 -3.01 -12.33
CA PRO A 254 -2.52 -2.40 -13.39
C PRO A 254 -1.79 -2.34 -14.74
N ASP A 255 -2.55 -2.25 -15.85
CA ASP A 255 -1.99 -2.35 -17.19
C ASP A 255 -1.15 -1.15 -17.60
N ASP A 256 -1.39 0.02 -17.04
CA ASP A 256 -0.64 1.25 -17.21
C ASP A 256 0.77 1.22 -16.58
N PHE A 257 1.06 0.25 -15.70
CA PHE A 257 2.40 0.04 -15.21
C PHE A 257 3.26 -0.72 -16.21
N ARG A 258 4.31 -0.07 -16.72
CA ARG A 258 5.30 -0.69 -17.62
C ARG A 258 6.03 -1.86 -16.93
N ASN A 259 6.37 -1.70 -15.64
CA ASN A 259 7.04 -2.73 -14.85
C ASN A 259 6.02 -3.61 -14.13
N LYS A 260 5.75 -4.79 -14.66
CA LYS A 260 4.84 -5.77 -14.03
C LYS A 260 5.45 -6.51 -12.82
N LYS A 261 6.68 -6.19 -12.43
CA LYS A 261 7.38 -6.74 -11.26
C LYS A 261 7.59 -5.70 -10.16
N ILE A 262 6.68 -4.73 -10.07
CA ILE A 262 6.75 -3.66 -9.06
C ILE A 262 6.44 -4.20 -7.66
N HIS A 263 5.50 -5.14 -7.59
CA HIS A 263 5.21 -5.94 -6.41
C HIS A 263 4.88 -7.39 -6.81
N GLN A 264 4.83 -8.27 -5.83
CA GLN A 264 4.34 -9.63 -5.95
C GLN A 264 3.12 -9.78 -5.05
N CYS A 265 2.12 -10.60 -5.46
CA CYS A 265 0.87 -10.77 -4.73
C CYS A 265 0.35 -12.21 -4.84
N TRP A 266 -0.13 -12.76 -3.72
CA TRP A 266 -0.72 -14.10 -3.63
C TRP A 266 -2.10 -14.06 -3.01
N GLU A 267 -2.99 -14.91 -3.52
CA GLU A 267 -4.19 -15.36 -2.84
C GLU A 267 -3.84 -16.63 -2.04
N ILE A 268 -4.10 -16.64 -0.74
CA ILE A 268 -3.79 -17.76 0.16
C ILE A 268 -5.06 -18.19 0.89
N ARG A 269 -5.32 -19.50 0.93
CA ARG A 269 -6.50 -20.11 1.58
C ARG A 269 -6.10 -21.32 2.41
N HIS A 270 -6.97 -21.72 3.33
CA HIS A 270 -6.88 -23.06 3.90
C HIS A 270 -7.08 -24.12 2.82
N LYS A 271 -6.33 -25.22 2.90
CA LYS A 271 -6.58 -26.38 2.02
C LYS A 271 -7.92 -27.00 2.38
N ALA A 272 -8.70 -27.37 1.37
CA ALA A 272 -9.89 -28.17 1.60
C ALA A 272 -9.48 -29.49 2.29
N VAL A 273 -10.20 -29.83 3.36
CA VAL A 273 -10.01 -31.09 4.10
C VAL A 273 -10.65 -32.23 3.33
#